data_d82e6085a9a55e7282dd77e2bbebcf06
#
_entry.id   d82e6085a9a55e7282dd77e2bbebcf06
#
_cell.length_a   1.000
_cell.length_b   1.000
_cell.length_c   1.000
_cell.angle_alpha   90.00
_cell.angle_beta   90.00
_cell.angle_gamma   90.00
#
_symmetry.space_group_name_H-M   'P 1'
#
loop_
_entity.id
_entity.type
_entity.pdbx_description
1 polymer ?
#
loop_
_entity_poly.entity_id
_entity_poly.type
_entity_poly.pdbx_seq_one_letter_code
_entity_poly.pdbx_strand_id
1 'polypeptide(L)'
;MKQSNVSLSGGDIVPKKDLLAAMRLGEPLTLRQQIMLTLQLSIPAILAQISSIVMQYIDAAMVGHLGKEASASIGLVASSTWLMGGLCRALSVGFSVMVAQRIGASEEQDARNLVKQGLCSGAAFGLLLAAIGAAISGGLPHWLRADAAICPDASAYFLIFALSLPFVQLNRLAAGLLQAGGNMRTPSVLMALMCGLDVIFNALLIFPTRRIGAFTLPGANMGVAGAALGTALSEATIAFIMCLLLLRSPVLGLRRDERLRFIPAQLRRALTLSVPVAIEQAVMTSAQVVTTGIIAPLGTVAIAANSFAVTAEALCYMPGYGVESAAVTLIGQSVGAKRKDLVTRLGWVTVLLGMSIMLAAAAVMYILAPWIIGLLSPDEQVVALGTQVLRIVVFAEPLFGASIVAAGVFQGAGNSLLSSVLNFTSMWGVRITLTLAMVPHWGLRGAWIAMCIELCFRGALFLFFLWRKKWLPKEMRDAV
;
A
#
# COMPACT_ATOMS: atom_id res chain seq x y z
N MET A 1 -2.61 19.06 -52.07
CA MET A 1 -2.24 20.48 -52.04
C MET A 1 -3.20 21.23 -51.16
N LYS A 2 -2.74 21.60 -49.99
CA LYS A 2 -2.98 22.85 -49.26
C LYS A 2 -2.30 22.73 -47.89
N GLN A 3 -1.07 23.19 -47.88
CA GLN A 3 -0.37 23.55 -46.62
C GLN A 3 -1.07 24.81 -46.11
N SER A 4 -1.44 24.82 -44.85
CA SER A 4 -1.74 26.06 -44.14
C SER A 4 -0.76 26.17 -42.97
N ASN A 5 0.21 27.06 -43.19
CA ASN A 5 1.05 27.63 -42.13
C ASN A 5 0.14 28.30 -41.09
N VAL A 6 0.27 27.95 -39.86
CA VAL A 6 -0.23 28.75 -38.74
C VAL A 6 0.96 29.13 -37.86
N SER A 7 1.23 30.42 -37.86
CA SER A 7 2.25 31.12 -37.05
C SER A 7 1.91 31.04 -35.58
N LEU A 8 2.94 30.75 -34.78
CA LEU A 8 2.90 30.81 -33.32
C LEU A 8 2.96 32.26 -32.84
N SER A 9 1.90 32.74 -32.21
CA SER A 9 1.98 33.88 -31.29
C SER A 9 0.87 33.81 -30.24
N GLY A 10 1.25 33.95 -28.97
CA GLY A 10 0.33 34.29 -27.85
C GLY A 10 -0.21 33.10 -27.08
N GLY A 11 0.18 33.06 -25.82
CA GLY A 11 -0.30 32.33 -24.63
C GLY A 11 -1.59 31.50 -24.70
N ASP A 12 -1.67 30.49 -25.54
CA ASP A 12 -2.78 29.56 -25.57
C ASP A 12 -2.64 28.54 -24.46
N ILE A 13 -3.64 28.49 -23.58
CA ILE A 13 -3.92 27.39 -22.67
C ILE A 13 -4.10 26.14 -23.55
N VAL A 14 -3.02 25.39 -23.74
CA VAL A 14 -3.02 24.12 -24.46
C VAL A 14 -4.10 23.25 -23.81
N PRO A 15 -5.12 22.75 -24.55
CA PRO A 15 -6.09 21.81 -24.00
C PRO A 15 -5.30 20.67 -23.37
N LYS A 16 -5.68 20.25 -22.14
CA LYS A 16 -5.00 19.21 -21.38
C LYS A 16 -4.85 17.97 -22.26
N LYS A 17 -3.75 17.91 -23.02
CA LYS A 17 -3.40 16.75 -23.83
C LYS A 17 -3.33 15.57 -22.88
N ASP A 18 -4.07 14.51 -23.15
CA ASP A 18 -3.98 13.30 -22.33
C ASP A 18 -2.58 12.71 -22.54
N LEU A 19 -1.65 13.08 -21.65
CA LEU A 19 -0.25 12.68 -21.73
C LEU A 19 -0.09 11.15 -21.69
N LEU A 20 -1.03 10.45 -21.04
CA LEU A 20 -1.02 9.00 -20.98
C LEU A 20 -1.41 8.39 -22.33
N ALA A 21 -2.41 8.98 -23.02
CA ALA A 21 -2.77 8.59 -24.38
C ALA A 21 -1.65 8.91 -25.38
N ALA A 22 -1.02 10.07 -25.27
CA ALA A 22 0.14 10.45 -26.10
C ALA A 22 1.31 9.46 -25.94
N MET A 23 1.55 9.00 -24.71
CA MET A 23 2.56 7.97 -24.43
C MET A 23 2.24 6.65 -25.16
N ARG A 24 0.98 6.20 -25.13
CA ARG A 24 0.53 4.97 -25.79
C ARG A 24 0.62 5.08 -27.33
N LEU A 25 0.30 6.25 -27.88
CA LEU A 25 0.35 6.51 -29.33
C LEU A 25 1.77 6.67 -29.89
N GLY A 26 2.79 6.56 -29.05
CA GLY A 26 4.16 6.63 -29.51
C GLY A 26 4.74 8.06 -29.60
N GLU A 27 4.02 9.08 -29.13
CA GLU A 27 4.53 10.46 -29.16
C GLU A 27 5.73 10.64 -28.23
N PRO A 28 6.74 11.40 -28.62
CA PRO A 28 7.88 11.72 -27.74
C PRO A 28 7.41 12.65 -26.62
N LEU A 29 7.73 12.27 -25.36
CA LEU A 29 7.45 13.08 -24.19
C LEU A 29 8.72 13.81 -23.73
N THR A 30 8.62 15.12 -23.55
CA THR A 30 9.69 15.92 -22.93
C THR A 30 9.83 15.56 -21.44
N LEU A 31 10.98 15.83 -20.82
CA LEU A 31 11.20 15.58 -19.40
C LEU A 31 10.14 16.26 -18.52
N ARG A 32 9.77 17.52 -18.84
CA ARG A 32 8.70 18.24 -18.13
C ARG A 32 7.37 17.52 -18.20
N GLN A 33 7.01 16.98 -19.37
CA GLN A 33 5.78 16.20 -19.54
C GLN A 33 5.83 14.87 -18.79
N GLN A 34 6.99 14.20 -18.72
CA GLN A 34 7.16 12.97 -17.94
C GLN A 34 6.98 13.24 -16.45
N ILE A 35 7.60 14.30 -15.91
CA ILE A 35 7.42 14.72 -14.51
C ILE A 35 5.96 15.07 -14.25
N MET A 36 5.33 15.86 -15.12
CA MET A 36 3.92 16.26 -14.96
C MET A 36 2.99 15.04 -14.98
N LEU A 37 3.20 14.08 -15.88
CA LEU A 37 2.44 12.84 -15.94
C LEU A 37 2.60 12.01 -14.68
N THR A 38 3.84 11.88 -14.18
CA THR A 38 4.11 11.17 -12.93
C THR A 38 3.40 11.85 -11.76
N LEU A 39 3.47 13.18 -11.64
CA LEU A 39 2.77 13.94 -10.59
C LEU A 39 1.25 13.80 -10.68
N GLN A 40 0.68 13.87 -11.89
CA GLN A 40 -0.77 13.73 -12.10
C GLN A 40 -1.31 12.38 -11.62
N LEU A 41 -0.52 11.31 -11.74
CA LEU A 41 -0.88 9.99 -11.25
C LEU A 41 -0.53 9.80 -9.78
N SER A 42 0.59 10.34 -9.31
CA SER A 42 1.06 10.16 -7.92
C SER A 42 0.22 10.94 -6.91
N ILE A 43 -0.16 12.19 -7.19
CA ILE A 43 -0.86 13.03 -6.21
C ILE A 43 -2.17 12.39 -5.72
N PRO A 44 -3.09 11.91 -6.60
CA PRO A 44 -4.28 11.23 -6.12
C PRO A 44 -3.97 9.97 -5.32
N ALA A 45 -2.98 9.18 -5.76
CA ALA A 45 -2.57 7.96 -5.06
C ALA A 45 -1.96 8.25 -3.67
N ILE A 46 -1.18 9.32 -3.54
CA ILE A 46 -0.65 9.80 -2.24
C ILE A 46 -1.80 10.19 -1.31
N LEU A 47 -2.79 10.93 -1.81
CA LEU A 47 -3.96 11.32 -1.01
C LEU A 47 -4.75 10.10 -0.53
N ALA A 48 -4.88 9.05 -1.35
CA ALA A 48 -5.50 7.79 -0.94
C ALA A 48 -4.72 7.12 0.21
N GLN A 49 -3.39 7.09 0.13
CA GLN A 49 -2.55 6.51 1.19
C GLN A 49 -2.63 7.32 2.50
N ILE A 50 -2.62 8.65 2.41
CA ILE A 50 -2.79 9.52 3.58
C ILE A 50 -4.17 9.29 4.21
N SER A 51 -5.25 9.19 3.42
CA SER A 51 -6.59 8.90 3.94
C SER A 51 -6.65 7.57 4.67
N SER A 52 -5.97 6.54 4.17
CA SER A 52 -5.89 5.23 4.82
C SER A 52 -5.19 5.28 6.18
N ILE A 53 -4.14 6.08 6.32
CA ILE A 53 -3.46 6.28 7.61
C ILE A 53 -4.36 7.04 8.58
N VAL A 54 -4.96 8.14 8.12
CA VAL A 54 -5.88 8.93 8.96
C VAL A 54 -7.00 8.04 9.51
N MET A 55 -7.56 7.16 8.67
CA MET A 55 -8.55 6.17 9.10
C MET A 55 -8.01 5.28 10.22
N GLN A 56 -6.81 4.70 10.05
CA GLN A 56 -6.19 3.83 11.07
C GLN A 56 -5.95 4.56 12.40
N TYR A 57 -5.56 5.83 12.36
CA TYR A 57 -5.40 6.64 13.58
C TYR A 57 -6.74 6.91 14.29
N ILE A 58 -7.79 7.21 13.52
CA ILE A 58 -9.13 7.45 14.08
C ILE A 58 -9.66 6.16 14.72
N ASP A 59 -9.50 5.02 14.06
CA ASP A 59 -9.92 3.71 14.57
C ASP A 59 -9.19 3.38 15.88
N ALA A 60 -7.86 3.55 15.90
CA ALA A 60 -7.08 3.33 17.10
C ALA A 60 -7.51 4.25 18.25
N ALA A 61 -7.83 5.51 17.97
CA ALA A 61 -8.35 6.44 18.97
C ALA A 61 -9.74 6.03 19.48
N MET A 62 -10.65 5.63 18.59
CA MET A 62 -12.00 5.19 18.96
C MET A 62 -11.98 3.93 19.82
N VAL A 63 -11.15 2.95 19.46
CA VAL A 63 -10.97 1.72 20.24
C VAL A 63 -10.24 2.00 21.56
N GLY A 64 -9.30 2.92 21.57
CA GLY A 64 -8.60 3.35 22.79
C GLY A 64 -9.54 3.84 23.91
N HIS A 65 -10.66 4.46 23.53
CA HIS A 65 -11.70 4.88 24.47
C HIS A 65 -12.48 3.72 25.11
N LEU A 66 -12.43 2.51 24.55
CA LEU A 66 -13.04 1.32 25.15
C LEU A 66 -12.21 0.72 26.31
N GLY A 67 -10.95 1.10 26.41
CA GLY A 67 -10.04 0.67 27.46
C GLY A 67 -8.85 -0.17 26.97
N LYS A 68 -8.01 -0.55 27.94
CA LYS A 68 -6.74 -1.25 27.65
C LYS A 68 -6.96 -2.65 27.08
N GLU A 69 -7.96 -3.37 27.54
CA GLU A 69 -8.26 -4.74 27.10
C GLU A 69 -8.73 -4.79 25.65
N ALA A 70 -9.58 -3.83 25.25
CA ALA A 70 -10.02 -3.67 23.87
C ALA A 70 -8.87 -3.37 22.92
N SER A 71 -7.98 -2.48 23.28
CA SER A 71 -6.77 -2.16 22.48
C SER A 71 -5.82 -3.35 22.41
N ALA A 72 -5.65 -4.09 23.52
CA ALA A 72 -4.81 -5.28 23.56
C ALA A 72 -5.34 -6.41 22.67
N SER A 73 -6.66 -6.63 22.67
CA SER A 73 -7.30 -7.67 21.83
C SER A 73 -7.09 -7.44 20.34
N ILE A 74 -7.22 -6.20 19.86
CA ILE A 74 -6.94 -5.84 18.44
C ILE A 74 -5.44 -5.93 18.14
N GLY A 75 -4.59 -5.40 19.04
CA GLY A 75 -3.13 -5.45 18.89
C GLY A 75 -2.59 -6.88 18.77
N LEU A 76 -3.19 -7.82 19.50
CA LEU A 76 -2.82 -9.24 19.47
C LEU A 76 -2.94 -9.84 18.06
N VAL A 77 -4.03 -9.58 17.36
CA VAL A 77 -4.31 -10.16 16.04
C VAL A 77 -3.81 -9.29 14.88
N ALA A 78 -3.25 -8.12 15.16
CA ALA A 78 -2.80 -7.15 14.16
C ALA A 78 -1.84 -7.75 13.12
N SER A 79 -0.83 -8.51 13.53
CA SER A 79 0.12 -9.13 12.57
C SER A 79 -0.58 -10.10 11.62
N SER A 80 -1.59 -10.83 12.10
CA SER A 80 -2.36 -11.78 11.29
C SER A 80 -3.27 -11.06 10.30
N THR A 81 -3.90 -9.95 10.71
CA THR A 81 -4.73 -9.13 9.81
C THR A 81 -3.88 -8.44 8.75
N TRP A 82 -2.70 -7.94 9.10
CA TRP A 82 -1.75 -7.35 8.16
C TRP A 82 -1.24 -8.36 7.14
N LEU A 83 -0.94 -9.59 7.57
CA LEU A 83 -0.54 -10.66 6.67
C LEU A 83 -1.64 -10.96 5.64
N MET A 84 -2.88 -11.17 6.09
CA MET A 84 -4.01 -11.47 5.21
C MET A 84 -4.32 -10.32 4.24
N GLY A 85 -4.29 -9.07 4.72
CA GLY A 85 -4.42 -7.88 3.89
C GLY A 85 -3.29 -7.76 2.84
N GLY A 86 -2.07 -8.13 3.20
CA GLY A 86 -0.92 -8.18 2.29
C GLY A 86 -1.05 -9.25 1.21
N LEU A 87 -1.61 -10.43 1.54
CA LEU A 87 -1.92 -11.47 0.55
C LEU A 87 -2.96 -10.98 -0.46
N CYS A 88 -3.98 -10.25 -0.02
CA CYS A 88 -4.97 -9.62 -0.91
C CYS A 88 -4.28 -8.61 -1.87
N ARG A 89 -3.34 -7.80 -1.36
CA ARG A 89 -2.55 -6.87 -2.18
C ARG A 89 -1.73 -7.63 -3.23
N ALA A 90 -1.10 -8.72 -2.87
CA ALA A 90 -0.23 -9.48 -3.75
C ALA A 90 -0.96 -9.98 -5.01
N LEU A 91 -2.15 -10.56 -4.85
CA LEU A 91 -2.95 -11.01 -6.01
C LEU A 91 -3.37 -9.82 -6.88
N SER A 92 -3.74 -8.70 -6.26
CA SER A 92 -4.15 -7.50 -6.97
C SER A 92 -3.02 -6.94 -7.84
N VAL A 93 -1.77 -6.93 -7.35
CA VAL A 93 -0.58 -6.50 -8.12
C VAL A 93 -0.40 -7.33 -9.38
N GLY A 94 -0.52 -8.66 -9.31
CA GLY A 94 -0.35 -9.53 -10.47
C GLY A 94 -1.28 -9.20 -11.63
N PHE A 95 -2.57 -9.04 -11.34
CA PHE A 95 -3.56 -8.66 -12.37
C PHE A 95 -3.40 -7.22 -12.85
N SER A 96 -3.12 -6.29 -11.94
CA SER A 96 -2.95 -4.86 -12.29
C SER A 96 -1.78 -4.65 -13.25
N VAL A 97 -0.65 -5.29 -13.02
CA VAL A 97 0.52 -5.24 -13.91
C VAL A 97 0.18 -5.79 -15.31
N MET A 98 -0.49 -6.94 -15.37
CA MET A 98 -0.88 -7.52 -16.65
C MET A 98 -1.86 -6.63 -17.42
N VAL A 99 -2.85 -6.06 -16.75
CA VAL A 99 -3.82 -5.13 -17.35
C VAL A 99 -3.12 -3.86 -17.83
N ALA A 100 -2.20 -3.27 -17.04
CA ALA A 100 -1.42 -2.12 -17.47
C ALA A 100 -0.62 -2.41 -18.74
N GLN A 101 0.02 -3.58 -18.84
CA GLN A 101 0.77 -4.00 -20.03
C GLN A 101 -0.14 -4.19 -21.25
N ARG A 102 -1.34 -4.79 -21.10
CA ARG A 102 -2.28 -4.96 -22.20
C ARG A 102 -2.87 -3.63 -22.71
N ILE A 103 -3.16 -2.72 -21.77
CA ILE A 103 -3.61 -1.36 -22.14
C ILE A 103 -2.50 -0.62 -22.89
N GLY A 104 -1.25 -0.73 -22.41
CA GLY A 104 -0.10 -0.14 -23.10
C GLY A 104 0.12 -0.69 -24.51
N ALA A 105 -0.18 -1.98 -24.72
CA ALA A 105 -0.14 -2.63 -26.04
C ALA A 105 -1.36 -2.29 -26.93
N SER A 106 -2.31 -1.47 -26.45
CA SER A 106 -3.60 -1.20 -27.11
C SER A 106 -4.48 -2.44 -27.30
N GLU A 107 -4.28 -3.48 -26.51
CA GLU A 107 -5.05 -4.73 -26.51
C GLU A 107 -6.19 -4.65 -25.48
N GLU A 108 -7.15 -3.74 -25.71
CA GLU A 108 -8.21 -3.46 -24.72
C GLU A 108 -9.13 -4.66 -24.48
N GLN A 109 -9.39 -5.51 -25.49
CA GLN A 109 -10.23 -6.70 -25.34
C GLN A 109 -9.57 -7.71 -24.38
N ASP A 110 -8.27 -7.93 -24.52
CA ASP A 110 -7.51 -8.80 -23.63
C ASP A 110 -7.44 -8.22 -22.20
N ALA A 111 -7.29 -6.89 -22.09
CA ALA A 111 -7.34 -6.20 -20.80
C ALA A 111 -8.70 -6.41 -20.10
N ARG A 112 -9.83 -6.28 -20.81
CA ARG A 112 -11.18 -6.52 -20.27
C ARG A 112 -11.38 -7.99 -19.88
N ASN A 113 -10.83 -8.94 -20.66
CA ASN A 113 -10.89 -10.35 -20.27
C ASN A 113 -10.08 -10.63 -18.98
N LEU A 114 -8.91 -10.01 -18.84
CA LEU A 114 -8.11 -10.07 -17.60
C LEU A 114 -8.85 -9.46 -16.40
N VAL A 115 -9.61 -8.37 -16.59
CA VAL A 115 -10.46 -7.78 -15.54
C VAL A 115 -11.50 -8.80 -15.08
N LYS A 116 -12.24 -9.45 -16.00
CA LYS A 116 -13.23 -10.47 -15.69
C LYS A 116 -12.62 -11.64 -14.92
N GLN A 117 -11.50 -12.16 -15.44
CA GLN A 117 -10.79 -13.29 -14.84
C GLN A 117 -10.22 -12.90 -13.47
N GLY A 118 -9.70 -11.67 -13.34
CA GLY A 118 -9.20 -11.13 -12.09
C GLY A 118 -10.28 -11.01 -11.01
N LEU A 119 -11.46 -10.49 -11.36
CA LEU A 119 -12.58 -10.38 -10.41
C LEU A 119 -13.06 -11.74 -9.94
N CYS A 120 -13.20 -12.73 -10.84
CA CYS A 120 -13.56 -14.11 -10.46
C CYS A 120 -12.51 -14.76 -9.57
N SER A 121 -11.23 -14.66 -9.97
CA SER A 121 -10.11 -15.25 -9.21
C SER A 121 -9.92 -14.52 -7.87
N GLY A 122 -10.10 -13.20 -7.84
CA GLY A 122 -10.03 -12.40 -6.63
C GLY A 122 -11.15 -12.74 -5.64
N ALA A 123 -12.39 -12.87 -6.13
CA ALA A 123 -13.51 -13.30 -5.29
C ALA A 123 -13.27 -14.71 -4.70
N ALA A 124 -12.82 -15.66 -5.52
CA ALA A 124 -12.52 -17.01 -5.06
C ALA A 124 -11.38 -17.02 -4.03
N PHE A 125 -10.33 -16.24 -4.25
CA PHE A 125 -9.20 -16.12 -3.32
C PHE A 125 -9.61 -15.42 -2.01
N GLY A 126 -10.41 -14.36 -2.08
CA GLY A 126 -10.95 -13.69 -0.90
C GLY A 126 -11.83 -14.61 -0.06
N LEU A 127 -12.70 -15.43 -0.71
CA LEU A 127 -13.50 -16.44 -0.03
C LEU A 127 -12.64 -17.54 0.60
N LEU A 128 -11.56 -17.97 -0.07
CA LEU A 128 -10.63 -18.94 0.50
C LEU A 128 -9.94 -18.39 1.75
N LEU A 129 -9.45 -17.14 1.70
CA LEU A 129 -8.84 -16.48 2.85
C LEU A 129 -9.86 -16.29 3.99
N ALA A 130 -11.11 -15.94 3.67
CA ALA A 130 -12.19 -15.83 4.66
C ALA A 130 -12.46 -17.16 5.35
N ALA A 131 -12.54 -18.27 4.59
CA ALA A 131 -12.73 -19.60 5.13
C ALA A 131 -11.56 -20.02 6.05
N ILE A 132 -10.33 -19.81 5.63
CA ILE A 132 -9.14 -20.09 6.44
C ILE A 132 -9.16 -19.23 7.72
N GLY A 133 -9.37 -17.91 7.58
CA GLY A 133 -9.43 -17.00 8.72
C GLY A 133 -10.54 -17.34 9.71
N ALA A 134 -11.73 -17.66 9.22
CA ALA A 134 -12.84 -18.10 10.07
C ALA A 134 -12.52 -19.40 10.81
N ALA A 135 -11.90 -20.37 10.14
CA ALA A 135 -11.51 -21.64 10.75
C ALA A 135 -10.50 -21.49 11.88
N ILE A 136 -9.56 -20.54 11.76
CA ILE A 136 -8.50 -20.31 12.76
C ILE A 136 -8.90 -19.29 13.84
N SER A 137 -9.98 -18.52 13.65
CA SER A 137 -10.34 -17.38 14.50
C SER A 137 -10.48 -17.72 15.98
N GLY A 138 -11.09 -18.87 16.30
CA GLY A 138 -11.25 -19.32 17.67
C GLY A 138 -9.97 -19.79 18.34
N GLY A 139 -9.01 -20.38 17.58
CA GLY A 139 -7.74 -20.87 18.09
C GLY A 139 -6.63 -19.83 18.12
N LEU A 140 -6.71 -18.82 17.28
CA LEU A 140 -5.63 -17.86 17.08
C LEU A 140 -5.17 -17.14 18.36
N PRO A 141 -6.06 -16.58 19.21
CA PRO A 141 -5.62 -15.94 20.46
C PRO A 141 -4.92 -16.89 21.42
N HIS A 142 -5.39 -18.15 21.49
CA HIS A 142 -4.75 -19.18 22.32
C HIS A 142 -3.37 -19.57 21.81
N TRP A 143 -3.17 -19.69 20.50
CA TRP A 143 -1.85 -19.94 19.90
C TRP A 143 -0.87 -18.79 20.14
N LEU A 144 -1.40 -17.57 20.22
CA LEU A 144 -0.61 -16.38 20.55
C LEU A 144 -0.42 -16.19 22.06
N ARG A 145 -0.85 -17.15 22.89
CA ARG A 145 -0.74 -17.15 24.36
C ARG A 145 -1.36 -15.90 25.01
N ALA A 146 -2.52 -15.50 24.52
CA ALA A 146 -3.25 -14.38 25.05
C ALA A 146 -3.86 -14.68 26.43
N ASP A 147 -4.05 -13.62 27.22
CA ASP A 147 -4.82 -13.70 28.46
C ASP A 147 -6.28 -14.10 28.12
N ALA A 148 -6.87 -14.95 28.96
CA ALA A 148 -8.23 -15.44 28.80
C ALA A 148 -9.27 -14.28 28.73
N ALA A 149 -8.98 -13.16 29.37
CA ALA A 149 -9.86 -11.98 29.39
C ALA A 149 -10.03 -11.33 28.01
N ILE A 150 -8.98 -11.33 27.16
CA ILE A 150 -9.02 -10.67 25.86
C ILE A 150 -9.29 -11.64 24.69
N CYS A 151 -9.26 -12.95 24.93
CA CYS A 151 -9.47 -13.96 23.90
C CYS A 151 -10.82 -13.84 23.16
N PRO A 152 -11.97 -13.62 23.83
CA PRO A 152 -13.25 -13.52 23.14
C PRO A 152 -13.31 -12.35 22.17
N ASP A 153 -12.87 -11.16 22.59
CA ASP A 153 -12.85 -9.95 21.76
C ASP A 153 -11.88 -10.07 20.59
N ALA A 154 -10.69 -10.63 20.83
CA ALA A 154 -9.70 -10.87 19.76
C ALA A 154 -10.23 -11.87 18.73
N SER A 155 -10.90 -12.96 19.15
CA SER A 155 -11.52 -13.94 18.26
C SER A 155 -12.65 -13.33 17.45
N ALA A 156 -13.55 -12.56 18.09
CA ALA A 156 -14.66 -11.90 17.42
C ALA A 156 -14.18 -10.88 16.39
N TYR A 157 -13.20 -10.03 16.77
CA TYR A 157 -12.59 -9.07 15.87
C TYR A 157 -11.97 -9.75 14.64
N PHE A 158 -11.16 -10.78 14.87
CA PHE A 158 -10.48 -11.49 13.80
C PHE A 158 -11.45 -12.24 12.89
N LEU A 159 -12.52 -12.83 13.44
CA LEU A 159 -13.57 -13.51 12.67
C LEU A 159 -14.27 -12.52 11.73
N ILE A 160 -14.72 -11.37 12.24
CA ILE A 160 -15.39 -10.35 11.44
C ILE A 160 -14.46 -9.83 10.34
N PHE A 161 -13.19 -9.55 10.68
CA PHE A 161 -12.17 -9.17 9.71
C PHE A 161 -11.99 -10.26 8.64
N ALA A 162 -11.87 -11.53 9.03
CA ALA A 162 -11.73 -12.65 8.09
C ALA A 162 -12.92 -12.74 7.12
N LEU A 163 -14.13 -12.57 7.61
CA LEU A 163 -15.34 -12.57 6.79
C LEU A 163 -15.41 -11.37 5.83
N SER A 164 -14.74 -10.27 6.14
CA SER A 164 -14.66 -9.10 5.26
C SER A 164 -13.63 -9.25 4.13
N LEU A 165 -12.72 -10.22 4.18
CA LEU A 165 -11.63 -10.40 3.21
C LEU A 165 -12.07 -10.49 1.74
N PRO A 166 -13.22 -11.09 1.37
CA PRO A 166 -13.70 -11.04 0.00
C PRO A 166 -13.92 -9.61 -0.50
N PHE A 167 -14.45 -8.74 0.35
CA PHE A 167 -14.68 -7.32 0.03
C PHE A 167 -13.36 -6.55 -0.03
N VAL A 168 -12.46 -6.77 0.93
CA VAL A 168 -11.10 -6.20 0.93
C VAL A 168 -10.36 -6.58 -0.35
N GLN A 169 -10.42 -7.86 -0.74
CA GLN A 169 -9.79 -8.37 -1.96
C GLN A 169 -10.35 -7.70 -3.21
N LEU A 170 -11.68 -7.63 -3.35
CA LEU A 170 -12.33 -7.01 -4.49
C LEU A 170 -12.08 -5.50 -4.55
N ASN A 171 -12.09 -4.81 -3.40
CA ASN A 171 -11.77 -3.39 -3.34
C ASN A 171 -10.34 -3.11 -3.82
N ARG A 172 -9.33 -3.82 -3.28
CA ARG A 172 -7.92 -3.66 -3.69
C ARG A 172 -7.70 -4.01 -5.15
N LEU A 173 -8.32 -5.09 -5.63
CA LEU A 173 -8.20 -5.52 -7.01
C LEU A 173 -8.84 -4.51 -7.96
N ALA A 174 -10.07 -4.08 -7.71
CA ALA A 174 -10.77 -3.11 -8.56
C ALA A 174 -10.07 -1.74 -8.56
N ALA A 175 -9.56 -1.29 -7.41
CA ALA A 175 -8.73 -0.10 -7.33
C ALA A 175 -7.46 -0.21 -8.17
N GLY A 176 -6.72 -1.31 -8.03
CA GLY A 176 -5.50 -1.57 -8.80
C GLY A 176 -5.75 -1.67 -10.32
N LEU A 177 -6.87 -2.26 -10.73
CA LEU A 177 -7.27 -2.35 -12.13
C LEU A 177 -7.64 -0.98 -12.72
N LEU A 178 -8.37 -0.14 -11.97
CA LEU A 178 -8.65 1.24 -12.36
C LEU A 178 -7.36 2.06 -12.49
N GLN A 179 -6.45 1.91 -11.53
CA GLN A 179 -5.13 2.54 -11.57
C GLN A 179 -4.31 2.08 -12.77
N ALA A 180 -4.31 0.79 -13.07
CA ALA A 180 -3.67 0.22 -14.26
C ALA A 180 -4.22 0.82 -15.57
N GLY A 181 -5.50 1.18 -15.58
CA GLY A 181 -6.15 1.94 -16.65
C GLY A 181 -5.74 3.42 -16.74
N GLY A 182 -5.01 3.93 -15.76
CA GLY A 182 -4.62 5.33 -15.62
C GLY A 182 -5.61 6.19 -14.81
N ASN A 183 -6.68 5.60 -14.31
CA ASN A 183 -7.63 6.31 -13.45
C ASN A 183 -7.22 6.21 -11.98
N MET A 184 -6.35 7.12 -11.53
CA MET A 184 -5.94 7.22 -10.13
C MET A 184 -6.95 7.97 -9.26
N ARG A 185 -7.80 8.83 -9.87
CA ARG A 185 -8.70 9.72 -9.11
C ARG A 185 -9.84 8.95 -8.46
N THR A 186 -10.49 8.06 -9.21
CA THR A 186 -11.64 7.28 -8.69
C THR A 186 -11.29 6.46 -7.45
N PRO A 187 -10.22 5.63 -7.45
CA PRO A 187 -9.80 4.94 -6.23
C PRO A 187 -9.47 5.89 -5.08
N SER A 188 -8.81 7.01 -5.36
CA SER A 188 -8.43 7.97 -4.32
C SER A 188 -9.62 8.63 -3.64
N VAL A 189 -10.61 9.07 -4.41
CA VAL A 189 -11.84 9.65 -3.87
C VAL A 189 -12.62 8.62 -3.06
N LEU A 190 -12.71 7.38 -3.55
CA LEU A 190 -13.42 6.30 -2.85
C LEU A 190 -12.70 5.89 -1.56
N MET A 191 -11.36 5.92 -1.51
CA MET A 191 -10.62 5.68 -0.27
C MET A 191 -10.85 6.78 0.76
N ALA A 192 -10.92 8.05 0.34
CA ALA A 192 -11.29 9.15 1.23
C ALA A 192 -12.75 9.01 1.74
N LEU A 193 -13.66 8.61 0.86
CA LEU A 193 -15.05 8.31 1.24
C LEU A 193 -15.12 7.13 2.21
N MET A 194 -14.31 6.10 2.01
CA MET A 194 -14.22 4.94 2.92
C MET A 194 -13.83 5.39 4.32
N CYS A 195 -12.84 6.28 4.45
CA CYS A 195 -12.46 6.85 5.74
C CYS A 195 -13.65 7.54 6.44
N GLY A 196 -14.43 8.33 5.71
CA GLY A 196 -15.62 8.99 6.25
C GLY A 196 -16.72 8.00 6.68
N LEU A 197 -16.98 6.98 5.86
CA LEU A 197 -17.97 5.92 6.18
C LEU A 197 -17.53 5.09 7.38
N ASP A 198 -16.25 4.77 7.46
CA ASP A 198 -15.68 3.99 8.56
C ASP A 198 -15.87 4.71 9.91
N VAL A 199 -15.56 6.01 9.96
CA VAL A 199 -15.79 6.84 11.16
C VAL A 199 -17.28 6.84 11.56
N ILE A 200 -18.18 6.95 10.58
CA ILE A 200 -19.64 6.95 10.85
C ILE A 200 -20.07 5.59 11.38
N PHE A 201 -19.72 4.49 10.73
CA PHE A 201 -20.10 3.15 11.16
C PHE A 201 -19.46 2.81 12.50
N ASN A 202 -18.22 3.14 12.73
CA ASN A 202 -17.54 2.96 14.01
C ASN A 202 -18.22 3.75 15.14
N ALA A 203 -18.62 5.00 14.90
CA ALA A 203 -19.35 5.81 15.88
C ALA A 203 -20.72 5.20 16.24
N LEU A 204 -21.40 4.57 15.29
CA LEU A 204 -22.70 3.93 15.48
C LEU A 204 -22.59 2.54 16.12
N LEU A 205 -21.54 1.78 15.85
CA LEU A 205 -21.43 0.37 16.24
C LEU A 205 -20.63 0.17 17.53
N ILE A 206 -19.55 0.93 17.72
CA ILE A 206 -18.68 0.79 18.89
C ILE A 206 -19.37 1.23 20.16
N PHE A 207 -20.01 2.40 20.14
CA PHE A 207 -20.46 3.10 21.33
C PHE A 207 -21.95 2.88 21.61
N PRO A 208 -22.40 3.05 22.89
CA PRO A 208 -23.82 3.08 23.21
C PRO A 208 -24.49 4.34 22.66
N THR A 209 -25.82 4.34 22.63
CA THR A 209 -26.61 5.50 22.25
C THR A 209 -26.22 6.74 23.08
N ARG A 210 -25.85 7.82 22.41
CA ARG A 210 -25.38 9.07 23.04
C ARG A 210 -26.28 10.26 22.66
N ARG A 211 -26.48 11.15 23.60
CA ARG A 211 -27.08 12.47 23.32
C ARG A 211 -25.96 13.50 23.08
N ILE A 212 -25.95 14.07 21.89
CA ILE A 212 -25.04 15.16 21.53
C ILE A 212 -25.90 16.40 21.30
N GLY A 213 -26.06 17.21 22.35
CA GLY A 213 -26.97 18.34 22.33
C GLY A 213 -28.43 17.93 22.14
N ALA A 214 -29.07 18.43 21.07
CA ALA A 214 -30.45 18.10 20.71
C ALA A 214 -30.61 16.80 19.92
N PHE A 215 -29.50 16.20 19.42
CA PHE A 215 -29.53 14.98 18.61
C PHE A 215 -29.21 13.75 19.45
N THR A 216 -29.97 12.69 19.24
CA THR A 216 -29.69 11.36 19.80
C THR A 216 -29.01 10.54 18.72
N LEU A 217 -27.71 10.24 18.90
CA LEU A 217 -26.97 9.36 18.03
C LEU A 217 -27.24 7.90 18.49
N PRO A 218 -27.94 7.07 17.69
CA PRO A 218 -28.13 5.68 18.05
C PRO A 218 -26.80 4.94 18.08
N GLY A 219 -26.60 4.04 19.02
CA GLY A 219 -25.38 3.26 19.16
C GLY A 219 -25.70 1.82 19.54
N ALA A 220 -25.01 0.87 18.87
CA ALA A 220 -25.23 -0.56 19.07
C ALA A 220 -24.46 -1.13 20.27
N ASN A 221 -23.51 -0.39 20.84
CA ASN A 221 -22.68 -0.80 21.99
C ASN A 221 -21.98 -2.17 21.81
N MET A 222 -21.43 -2.40 20.61
CA MET A 222 -20.78 -3.67 20.28
C MET A 222 -19.28 -3.68 20.64
N GLY A 223 -18.71 -2.58 21.12
CA GLY A 223 -17.32 -2.50 21.53
C GLY A 223 -16.34 -2.89 20.41
N VAL A 224 -15.42 -3.83 20.69
CA VAL A 224 -14.38 -4.32 19.76
C VAL A 224 -15.00 -4.96 18.49
N ALA A 225 -16.05 -5.76 18.64
CA ALA A 225 -16.76 -6.34 17.50
C ALA A 225 -17.41 -5.25 16.62
N GLY A 226 -17.88 -4.15 17.23
CA GLY A 226 -18.41 -2.99 16.53
C GLY A 226 -17.36 -2.31 15.64
N ALA A 227 -16.12 -2.18 16.12
CA ALA A 227 -15.01 -1.64 15.33
C ALA A 227 -14.70 -2.50 14.11
N ALA A 228 -14.60 -3.83 14.29
CA ALA A 228 -14.39 -4.75 13.17
C ALA A 228 -15.54 -4.69 12.14
N LEU A 229 -16.79 -4.63 12.63
CA LEU A 229 -17.96 -4.59 11.75
C LEU A 229 -18.08 -3.25 11.01
N GLY A 230 -17.75 -2.12 11.65
CA GLY A 230 -17.75 -0.80 11.03
C GLY A 230 -16.78 -0.74 9.85
N THR A 231 -15.55 -1.19 10.07
CA THR A 231 -14.54 -1.30 9.01
C THR A 231 -14.96 -2.30 7.92
N ALA A 232 -15.54 -3.44 8.28
CA ALA A 232 -16.05 -4.42 7.30
C ALA A 232 -17.18 -3.86 6.43
N LEU A 233 -18.09 -3.08 6.98
CA LEU A 233 -19.19 -2.47 6.25
C LEU A 233 -18.72 -1.34 5.33
N SER A 234 -17.77 -0.51 5.77
CA SER A 234 -17.17 0.52 4.93
C SER A 234 -16.38 -0.09 3.76
N GLU A 235 -15.58 -1.12 4.01
CA GLU A 235 -14.90 -1.88 2.96
C GLU A 235 -15.87 -2.53 1.97
N ALA A 236 -16.95 -3.18 2.45
CA ALA A 236 -17.95 -3.79 1.58
C ALA A 236 -18.68 -2.77 0.72
N THR A 237 -19.06 -1.62 1.30
CA THR A 237 -19.73 -0.53 0.58
C THR A 237 -18.82 0.01 -0.53
N ILE A 238 -17.57 0.30 -0.21
CA ILE A 238 -16.62 0.84 -1.18
C ILE A 238 -16.21 -0.21 -2.22
N ALA A 239 -16.04 -1.48 -1.83
CA ALA A 239 -15.80 -2.57 -2.77
C ALA A 239 -16.90 -2.67 -3.83
N PHE A 240 -18.15 -2.58 -3.40
CA PHE A 240 -19.30 -2.60 -4.32
C PHE A 240 -19.27 -1.42 -5.28
N ILE A 241 -19.09 -0.19 -4.77
CA ILE A 241 -19.01 1.03 -5.61
C ILE A 241 -17.80 0.96 -6.55
N MET A 242 -16.63 0.53 -6.04
CA MET A 242 -15.39 0.41 -6.82
C MET A 242 -15.57 -0.58 -7.98
N CYS A 243 -16.14 -1.77 -7.70
CA CYS A 243 -16.44 -2.75 -8.74
C CYS A 243 -17.45 -2.21 -9.74
N LEU A 244 -18.51 -1.54 -9.30
CA LEU A 244 -19.50 -0.94 -10.21
C LEU A 244 -18.87 0.09 -11.15
N LEU A 245 -18.00 0.96 -10.64
CA LEU A 245 -17.30 1.97 -11.44
C LEU A 245 -16.26 1.34 -12.38
N LEU A 246 -15.60 0.27 -11.95
CA LEU A 246 -14.72 -0.52 -12.82
C LEU A 246 -15.50 -1.13 -13.98
N LEU A 247 -16.64 -1.75 -13.69
CA LEU A 247 -17.49 -2.39 -14.69
C LEU A 247 -18.14 -1.38 -15.69
N ARG A 248 -18.25 -0.12 -15.29
CA ARG A 248 -18.73 1.00 -16.11
C ARG A 248 -17.59 1.81 -16.75
N SER A 249 -16.33 1.45 -16.51
CA SER A 249 -15.18 2.16 -17.06
C SER A 249 -15.21 2.16 -18.59
N PRO A 250 -14.89 3.28 -19.26
CA PRO A 250 -14.90 3.34 -20.73
C PRO A 250 -13.87 2.40 -21.39
N VAL A 251 -12.74 2.15 -20.72
CA VAL A 251 -11.63 1.31 -21.23
C VAL A 251 -11.75 -0.13 -20.75
N LEU A 252 -12.04 -0.33 -19.45
CA LEU A 252 -12.01 -1.64 -18.78
C LEU A 252 -13.41 -2.22 -18.53
N GLY A 253 -14.47 -1.46 -18.83
CA GLY A 253 -15.86 -1.86 -18.55
C GLY A 253 -16.27 -3.11 -19.32
N LEU A 254 -17.17 -3.87 -18.70
CA LEU A 254 -17.70 -5.07 -19.31
C LEU A 254 -18.62 -4.72 -20.50
N ARG A 255 -18.35 -5.32 -21.65
CA ARG A 255 -19.27 -5.28 -22.81
C ARG A 255 -20.11 -6.55 -22.83
N ARG A 256 -21.40 -6.42 -23.10
CA ARG A 256 -22.37 -7.54 -23.08
C ARG A 256 -22.07 -8.63 -24.11
N ASP A 257 -21.45 -8.26 -25.21
CA ASP A 257 -21.06 -9.12 -26.33
C ASP A 257 -19.78 -9.93 -26.09
N GLU A 258 -18.99 -9.56 -25.05
CA GLU A 258 -17.75 -10.25 -24.73
C GLU A 258 -17.97 -11.35 -23.66
N ARG A 259 -17.86 -12.61 -24.03
CA ARG A 259 -17.90 -13.74 -23.08
C ARG A 259 -16.62 -13.83 -22.25
N LEU A 260 -16.75 -14.24 -21.00
CA LEU A 260 -15.60 -14.58 -20.17
C LEU A 260 -14.86 -15.75 -20.82
N ARG A 261 -13.60 -15.54 -21.17
CA ARG A 261 -12.69 -16.61 -21.58
C ARG A 261 -11.71 -16.88 -20.44
N PHE A 262 -11.87 -18.02 -19.81
CA PHE A 262 -10.92 -18.46 -18.79
C PHE A 262 -9.67 -19.00 -19.49
N ILE A 263 -8.55 -18.27 -19.39
CA ILE A 263 -7.28 -18.63 -20.01
C ILE A 263 -6.30 -19.02 -18.90
N PRO A 264 -6.03 -20.34 -18.70
CA PRO A 264 -5.15 -20.79 -17.60
C PRO A 264 -3.75 -20.19 -17.66
N ALA A 265 -3.22 -19.91 -18.86
CA ALA A 265 -1.92 -19.30 -19.03
C ALA A 265 -1.86 -17.85 -18.44
N GLN A 266 -2.95 -17.09 -18.57
CA GLN A 266 -3.06 -15.75 -17.96
C GLN A 266 -3.10 -15.84 -16.44
N LEU A 267 -3.87 -16.77 -15.88
CA LEU A 267 -3.91 -17.02 -14.44
C LEU A 267 -2.54 -17.44 -13.91
N ARG A 268 -1.87 -18.38 -14.59
CA ARG A 268 -0.52 -18.79 -14.22
C ARG A 268 0.46 -17.62 -14.23
N ARG A 269 0.39 -16.74 -15.22
CA ARG A 269 1.24 -15.53 -15.27
C ARG A 269 0.91 -14.56 -14.13
N ALA A 270 -0.37 -14.32 -13.85
CA ALA A 270 -0.78 -13.52 -12.70
C ALA A 270 -0.22 -14.07 -11.38
N LEU A 271 -0.34 -15.38 -11.16
CA LEU A 271 0.23 -16.05 -9.98
C LEU A 271 1.76 -15.94 -9.93
N THR A 272 2.46 -16.07 -11.06
CA THR A 272 3.92 -15.88 -11.11
C THR A 272 4.35 -14.48 -10.67
N LEU A 273 3.52 -13.47 -10.93
CA LEU A 273 3.77 -12.10 -10.46
C LEU A 273 3.34 -11.89 -9.01
N SER A 274 2.27 -12.55 -8.58
CA SER A 274 1.67 -12.37 -7.24
C SER A 274 2.40 -13.16 -6.14
N VAL A 275 2.83 -14.40 -6.42
CA VAL A 275 3.44 -15.27 -5.41
C VAL A 275 4.70 -14.68 -4.79
N PRO A 276 5.66 -14.11 -5.55
CA PRO A 276 6.80 -13.44 -4.94
C PRO A 276 6.40 -12.32 -3.98
N VAL A 277 5.40 -11.50 -4.35
CA VAL A 277 4.89 -10.41 -3.51
C VAL A 277 4.19 -10.95 -2.25
N ALA A 278 3.47 -12.06 -2.36
CA ALA A 278 2.85 -12.73 -1.22
C ALA A 278 3.91 -13.28 -0.23
N ILE A 279 4.95 -13.92 -0.74
CA ILE A 279 6.07 -14.40 0.06
C ILE A 279 6.80 -13.23 0.72
N GLU A 280 7.06 -12.16 -0.03
CA GLU A 280 7.63 -10.93 0.50
C GLU A 280 6.83 -10.40 1.68
N GLN A 281 5.50 -10.32 1.56
CA GLN A 281 4.62 -9.85 2.63
C GLN A 281 4.73 -10.72 3.88
N ALA A 282 4.73 -12.05 3.73
CA ALA A 282 4.89 -12.98 4.85
C ALA A 282 6.26 -12.82 5.52
N VAL A 283 7.31 -12.68 4.74
CA VAL A 283 8.68 -12.47 5.20
C VAL A 283 8.84 -11.14 5.94
N MET A 284 8.25 -10.07 5.42
CA MET A 284 8.28 -8.74 6.05
C MET A 284 7.52 -8.74 7.38
N THR A 285 6.35 -9.37 7.41
CA THR A 285 5.55 -9.49 8.63
C THR A 285 6.28 -10.34 9.68
N SER A 286 6.89 -11.46 9.31
CA SER A 286 7.66 -12.29 10.25
C SER A 286 8.89 -11.56 10.79
N ALA A 287 9.60 -10.80 9.97
CA ALA A 287 10.74 -9.99 10.42
C ALA A 287 10.30 -8.88 11.41
N GLN A 288 9.12 -8.28 11.19
CA GLN A 288 8.55 -7.31 12.13
C GLN A 288 8.25 -7.94 13.48
N VAL A 289 7.67 -9.15 13.50
CA VAL A 289 7.42 -9.91 14.75
C VAL A 289 8.73 -10.23 15.46
N VAL A 290 9.75 -10.70 14.73
CA VAL A 290 11.09 -10.98 15.31
C VAL A 290 11.71 -9.71 15.90
N THR A 291 11.66 -8.59 15.18
CA THR A 291 12.18 -7.30 15.66
C THR A 291 11.47 -6.86 16.95
N THR A 292 10.14 -6.99 17.01
CA THR A 292 9.36 -6.70 18.21
C THR A 292 9.78 -7.60 19.37
N GLY A 293 10.01 -8.90 19.11
CA GLY A 293 10.52 -9.84 20.11
C GLY A 293 11.90 -9.49 20.65
N ILE A 294 12.79 -8.93 19.81
CA ILE A 294 14.13 -8.46 20.25
C ILE A 294 14.01 -7.18 21.10
N ILE A 295 13.04 -6.32 20.82
CA ILE A 295 12.83 -5.06 21.56
C ILE A 295 12.09 -5.30 22.89
N ALA A 296 11.23 -6.31 22.97
CA ALA A 296 10.38 -6.57 24.13
C ALA A 296 11.13 -6.62 25.48
N PRO A 297 12.32 -7.25 25.61
CA PRO A 297 13.08 -7.27 26.87
C PRO A 297 13.60 -5.91 27.34
N LEU A 298 13.57 -4.86 26.49
CA LEU A 298 14.05 -3.52 26.85
C LEU A 298 13.11 -2.75 27.79
N GLY A 299 11.93 -3.29 28.06
CA GLY A 299 10.96 -2.73 28.98
C GLY A 299 9.87 -1.89 28.32
N THR A 300 8.88 -1.49 29.13
CA THR A 300 7.63 -0.87 28.65
C THR A 300 7.83 0.47 27.96
N VAL A 301 8.76 1.30 28.44
CA VAL A 301 9.09 2.60 27.83
C VAL A 301 9.63 2.41 26.42
N ALA A 302 10.54 1.43 26.22
CA ALA A 302 11.10 1.15 24.91
C ALA A 302 10.05 0.61 23.94
N ILE A 303 9.16 -0.28 24.39
CA ILE A 303 8.06 -0.82 23.58
C ILE A 303 7.11 0.28 23.16
N ALA A 304 6.70 1.16 24.08
CA ALA A 304 5.82 2.28 23.81
C ALA A 304 6.45 3.28 22.82
N ALA A 305 7.70 3.67 23.08
CA ALA A 305 8.46 4.58 22.22
C ALA A 305 8.62 4.00 20.80
N ASN A 306 8.92 2.70 20.67
CA ASN A 306 9.00 2.01 19.38
C ASN A 306 7.66 2.02 18.65
N SER A 307 6.57 1.70 19.32
CA SER A 307 5.23 1.66 18.72
C SER A 307 4.81 3.04 18.19
N PHE A 308 4.99 4.09 18.97
CA PHE A 308 4.65 5.45 18.55
C PHE A 308 5.58 5.97 17.45
N ALA A 309 6.87 5.64 17.50
CA ALA A 309 7.81 6.04 16.47
C ALA A 309 7.51 5.36 15.13
N VAL A 310 7.20 4.03 15.10
CA VAL A 310 6.78 3.31 13.89
C VAL A 310 5.49 3.91 13.32
N THR A 311 4.56 4.27 14.19
CA THR A 311 3.31 4.90 13.78
C THR A 311 3.56 6.28 13.15
N ALA A 312 4.41 7.10 13.77
CA ALA A 312 4.79 8.40 13.24
C ALA A 312 5.55 8.30 11.90
N GLU A 313 6.48 7.35 11.79
CA GLU A 313 7.24 7.07 10.56
C GLU A 313 6.33 6.75 9.36
N ALA A 314 5.19 6.11 9.61
CA ALA A 314 4.23 5.78 8.55
C ALA A 314 3.77 7.02 7.77
N LEU A 315 3.66 8.18 8.39
CA LEU A 315 3.34 9.45 7.72
C LEU A 315 4.43 9.85 6.70
N CYS A 316 5.68 9.45 6.93
CA CYS A 316 6.80 9.73 6.04
C CYS A 316 6.79 8.85 4.80
N TYR A 317 6.65 7.54 4.96
CA TYR A 317 6.82 6.59 3.85
C TYR A 317 5.55 6.31 3.04
N MET A 318 4.37 6.55 3.55
CA MET A 318 3.13 6.28 2.82
C MET A 318 2.98 7.10 1.52
N PRO A 319 3.42 8.36 1.43
CA PRO A 319 3.49 9.04 0.15
C PRO A 319 4.31 8.28 -0.91
N GLY A 320 5.38 7.59 -0.50
CA GLY A 320 6.19 6.72 -1.35
C GLY A 320 5.38 5.60 -2.02
N TYR A 321 4.48 4.94 -1.28
CA TYR A 321 3.56 3.94 -1.84
C TYR A 321 2.56 4.52 -2.84
N GLY A 322 2.19 5.79 -2.68
CA GLY A 322 1.39 6.50 -3.69
C GLY A 322 2.15 6.67 -5.01
N VAL A 323 3.43 7.05 -4.95
CA VAL A 323 4.30 7.13 -6.12
C VAL A 323 4.59 5.74 -6.71
N GLU A 324 4.76 4.71 -5.88
CA GLU A 324 4.89 3.30 -6.31
C GLU A 324 3.72 2.88 -7.20
N SER A 325 2.48 3.17 -6.79
CA SER A 325 1.28 2.83 -7.57
C SER A 325 1.27 3.50 -8.94
N ALA A 326 1.72 4.76 -9.01
CA ALA A 326 1.89 5.47 -10.28
C ALA A 326 3.01 4.85 -11.13
N ALA A 327 4.13 4.45 -10.52
CA ALA A 327 5.24 3.80 -11.18
C ALA A 327 4.82 2.46 -11.81
N VAL A 328 4.09 1.61 -11.08
CA VAL A 328 3.55 0.34 -11.61
C VAL A 328 2.74 0.58 -12.88
N THR A 329 1.86 1.58 -12.87
CA THR A 329 1.01 1.91 -14.01
C THR A 329 1.81 2.46 -15.19
N LEU A 330 2.67 3.44 -14.97
CA LEU A 330 3.47 4.09 -16.02
C LEU A 330 4.42 3.11 -16.68
N ILE A 331 5.14 2.33 -15.89
CA ILE A 331 6.09 1.34 -16.39
C ILE A 331 5.35 0.19 -17.08
N GLY A 332 4.27 -0.32 -16.47
CA GLY A 332 3.46 -1.39 -17.08
C GLY A 332 2.94 -1.01 -18.45
N GLN A 333 2.37 0.19 -18.59
CA GLN A 333 1.89 0.67 -19.88
C GLN A 333 3.02 0.96 -20.88
N SER A 334 4.15 1.51 -20.42
CA SER A 334 5.31 1.75 -21.29
C SER A 334 5.94 0.46 -21.79
N VAL A 335 5.97 -0.59 -20.97
CA VAL A 335 6.42 -1.94 -21.36
C VAL A 335 5.44 -2.54 -22.38
N GLY A 336 4.13 -2.42 -22.16
CA GLY A 336 3.12 -2.86 -23.11
C GLY A 336 3.22 -2.17 -24.46
N ALA A 337 3.46 -0.86 -24.46
CA ALA A 337 3.69 -0.06 -25.66
C ALA A 337 5.07 -0.30 -26.32
N LYS A 338 5.89 -1.19 -25.76
CA LYS A 338 7.27 -1.49 -26.23
C LYS A 338 8.18 -0.26 -26.30
N ARG A 339 7.91 0.77 -25.48
CA ARG A 339 8.64 2.06 -25.45
C ARG A 339 9.82 1.98 -24.49
N LYS A 340 10.89 1.36 -24.95
CA LYS A 340 12.13 1.14 -24.21
C LYS A 340 12.79 2.42 -23.70
N ASP A 341 12.78 3.46 -24.53
CA ASP A 341 13.27 4.81 -24.20
C ASP A 341 12.54 5.41 -22.99
N LEU A 342 11.21 5.28 -22.97
CA LEU A 342 10.37 5.83 -21.90
C LEU A 342 10.41 4.97 -20.63
N VAL A 343 10.44 3.64 -20.74
CA VAL A 343 10.52 2.73 -19.60
C VAL A 343 11.68 3.10 -18.68
N THR A 344 12.88 3.29 -19.25
CA THR A 344 14.07 3.63 -18.47
C THR A 344 13.98 5.05 -17.90
N ARG A 345 13.55 6.03 -18.71
CA ARG A 345 13.44 7.42 -18.26
C ARG A 345 12.39 7.60 -17.19
N LEU A 346 11.18 7.04 -17.39
CA LEU A 346 10.11 7.09 -16.41
C LEU A 346 10.48 6.35 -15.13
N GLY A 347 11.22 5.23 -15.23
CA GLY A 347 11.76 4.55 -14.06
C GLY A 347 12.60 5.47 -13.18
N TRP A 348 13.54 6.22 -13.77
CA TRP A 348 14.33 7.19 -13.03
C TRP A 348 13.52 8.40 -12.55
N VAL A 349 12.65 8.95 -13.39
CA VAL A 349 11.79 10.10 -13.01
C VAL A 349 10.91 9.77 -11.83
N THR A 350 10.26 8.59 -11.83
CA THR A 350 9.38 8.17 -10.72
C THR A 350 10.18 7.94 -9.43
N VAL A 351 11.34 7.29 -9.51
CA VAL A 351 12.18 7.02 -8.33
C VAL A 351 12.72 8.33 -7.74
N LEU A 352 13.27 9.23 -8.57
CA LEU A 352 13.78 10.52 -8.09
C LEU A 352 12.67 11.40 -7.51
N LEU A 353 11.46 11.37 -8.10
CA LEU A 353 10.31 12.08 -7.55
C LEU A 353 9.92 11.52 -6.18
N GLY A 354 9.86 10.19 -6.04
CA GLY A 354 9.58 9.54 -4.76
C GLY A 354 10.60 9.87 -3.68
N MET A 355 11.89 9.82 -4.04
CA MET A 355 12.98 10.24 -3.14
C MET A 355 12.83 11.70 -2.70
N SER A 356 12.49 12.61 -3.63
CA SER A 356 12.32 14.03 -3.32
C SER A 356 11.12 14.29 -2.41
N ILE A 357 10.00 13.60 -2.63
CA ILE A 357 8.82 13.70 -1.78
C ILE A 357 9.12 13.18 -0.38
N MET A 358 9.78 12.02 -0.26
CA MET A 358 10.12 11.45 1.04
C MET A 358 11.23 12.26 1.74
N LEU A 359 12.16 12.88 1.02
CA LEU A 359 13.12 13.84 1.60
C LEU A 359 12.40 15.04 2.21
N ALA A 360 11.40 15.60 1.52
CA ALA A 360 10.63 16.71 2.05
C ALA A 360 9.81 16.30 3.29
N ALA A 361 9.15 15.12 3.25
CA ALA A 361 8.43 14.57 4.40
C ALA A 361 9.38 14.31 5.59
N ALA A 362 10.58 13.77 5.31
CA ALA A 362 11.62 13.53 6.29
C ALA A 362 12.08 14.83 6.98
N ALA A 363 12.32 15.90 6.23
CA ALA A 363 12.71 17.19 6.78
C ALA A 363 11.63 17.75 7.73
N VAL A 364 10.36 17.67 7.32
CA VAL A 364 9.22 18.08 8.16
C VAL A 364 9.13 17.20 9.41
N MET A 365 9.26 15.87 9.26
CA MET A 365 9.21 14.92 10.37
C MET A 365 10.34 15.16 11.37
N TYR A 366 11.57 15.43 10.92
CA TYR A 366 12.69 15.72 11.80
C TYR A 366 12.42 16.90 12.74
N ILE A 367 11.80 17.96 12.21
CA ILE A 367 11.44 19.18 12.97
C ILE A 367 10.28 18.87 13.90
N LEU A 368 9.23 18.22 13.42
CA LEU A 368 7.98 17.99 14.15
C LEU A 368 8.01 16.75 15.05
N ALA A 369 9.07 15.92 15.02
CA ALA A 369 9.16 14.68 15.78
C ALA A 369 8.77 14.80 17.26
N PRO A 370 9.26 15.78 18.05
CA PRO A 370 8.89 15.92 19.46
C PRO A 370 7.40 16.19 19.65
N TRP A 371 6.83 17.02 18.76
CA TRP A 371 5.41 17.38 18.82
C TRP A 371 4.52 16.19 18.42
N ILE A 372 4.87 15.47 17.38
CA ILE A 372 4.11 14.29 16.91
C ILE A 372 4.11 13.18 17.94
N ILE A 373 5.28 12.86 18.52
CA ILE A 373 5.36 11.83 19.58
C ILE A 373 4.66 12.30 20.84
N GLY A 374 4.75 13.61 21.18
CA GLY A 374 4.06 14.20 22.32
C GLY A 374 2.53 14.19 22.21
N LEU A 375 1.97 14.20 20.99
CA LEU A 375 0.54 13.98 20.77
C LEU A 375 0.11 12.53 21.03
N LEU A 376 1.02 11.57 20.85
CA LEU A 376 0.75 10.15 21.02
C LEU A 376 0.96 9.65 22.44
N SER A 377 1.81 10.34 23.24
CA SER A 377 2.10 9.95 24.62
C SER A 377 2.28 11.16 25.52
N PRO A 378 1.70 11.16 26.73
CA PRO A 378 1.97 12.16 27.77
C PRO A 378 3.26 11.88 28.56
N ASP A 379 3.90 10.71 28.39
CA ASP A 379 5.08 10.30 29.15
C ASP A 379 6.34 10.92 28.53
N GLU A 380 7.04 11.77 29.32
CA GLU A 380 8.25 12.47 28.86
C GLU A 380 9.38 11.53 28.45
N GLN A 381 9.52 10.37 29.12
CA GLN A 381 10.56 9.39 28.77
C GLN A 381 10.28 8.73 27.42
N VAL A 382 9.01 8.40 27.17
CA VAL A 382 8.56 7.85 25.88
C VAL A 382 8.74 8.89 24.76
N VAL A 383 8.38 10.15 25.03
CA VAL A 383 8.54 11.24 24.07
C VAL A 383 10.00 11.49 23.73
N ALA A 384 10.87 11.54 24.74
CA ALA A 384 12.30 11.75 24.54
C ALA A 384 12.95 10.63 23.74
N LEU A 385 12.68 9.36 24.09
CA LEU A 385 13.23 8.20 23.41
C LEU A 385 12.64 8.05 22.01
N GLY A 386 11.32 8.17 21.84
CA GLY A 386 10.63 8.09 20.57
C GLY A 386 11.09 9.17 19.57
N THR A 387 11.29 10.40 20.04
CA THR A 387 11.85 11.49 19.22
C THR A 387 13.26 11.18 18.73
N GLN A 388 14.11 10.64 19.61
CA GLN A 388 15.49 10.30 19.26
C GLN A 388 15.53 9.22 18.17
N VAL A 389 14.78 8.13 18.35
CA VAL A 389 14.79 7.02 17.39
C VAL A 389 14.14 7.42 16.07
N LEU A 390 13.08 8.21 16.09
CA LEU A 390 12.45 8.74 14.88
C LEU A 390 13.41 9.63 14.08
N ARG A 391 14.17 10.50 14.76
CA ARG A 391 15.19 11.34 14.12
C ARG A 391 16.35 10.55 13.50
N ILE A 392 16.63 9.34 13.98
CA ILE A 392 17.66 8.46 13.40
C ILE A 392 17.18 7.96 12.04
N VAL A 393 15.96 7.43 11.93
CA VAL A 393 15.49 6.80 10.69
C VAL A 393 15.20 7.79 9.57
N VAL A 394 14.83 9.00 9.91
CA VAL A 394 14.48 10.06 8.93
C VAL A 394 15.59 10.30 7.90
N PHE A 395 16.86 10.07 8.27
CA PHE A 395 17.99 10.17 7.34
C PHE A 395 17.96 9.09 6.25
N ALA A 396 17.34 7.95 6.50
CA ALA A 396 17.21 6.87 5.52
C ALA A 396 16.00 7.04 4.58
N GLU A 397 15.03 7.89 4.92
CA GLU A 397 13.76 8.06 4.19
C GLU A 397 13.92 8.30 2.68
N PRO A 398 14.84 9.14 2.19
CA PRO A 398 15.02 9.32 0.75
C PRO A 398 15.43 8.03 0.04
N LEU A 399 16.33 7.24 0.64
CA LEU A 399 16.76 5.94 0.10
C LEU A 399 15.70 4.87 0.27
N PHE A 400 14.93 4.93 1.36
CA PHE A 400 13.74 4.10 1.52
C PHE A 400 12.71 4.39 0.43
N GLY A 401 12.46 5.67 0.10
CA GLY A 401 11.65 6.07 -1.03
C GLY A 401 12.14 5.51 -2.38
N ALA A 402 13.46 5.51 -2.58
CA ALA A 402 14.05 4.86 -3.75
C ALA A 402 13.68 3.39 -3.83
N SER A 403 13.76 2.63 -2.71
CA SER A 403 13.43 1.20 -2.70
C SER A 403 11.94 0.94 -2.94
N ILE A 404 11.04 1.72 -2.30
CA ILE A 404 9.59 1.58 -2.48
C ILE A 404 9.21 1.82 -3.94
N VAL A 405 9.64 2.94 -4.51
CA VAL A 405 9.24 3.30 -5.88
C VAL A 405 9.92 2.41 -6.92
N ALA A 406 11.19 2.04 -6.73
CA ALA A 406 11.87 1.12 -7.63
C ALA A 406 11.27 -0.30 -7.57
N ALA A 407 10.73 -0.74 -6.42
CA ALA A 407 9.95 -1.98 -6.36
C ALA A 407 8.73 -1.91 -7.29
N GLY A 408 7.99 -0.80 -7.29
CA GLY A 408 6.89 -0.55 -8.23
C GLY A 408 7.34 -0.53 -9.69
N VAL A 409 8.51 0.06 -9.99
CA VAL A 409 9.12 0.04 -11.34
C VAL A 409 9.39 -1.41 -11.78
N PHE A 410 9.99 -2.23 -10.92
CA PHE A 410 10.31 -3.64 -11.23
C PHE A 410 9.03 -4.48 -11.38
N GLN A 411 8.05 -4.28 -10.49
CA GLN A 411 6.74 -4.95 -10.59
C GLN A 411 6.02 -4.56 -11.88
N GLY A 412 5.95 -3.28 -12.23
CA GLY A 412 5.35 -2.78 -13.46
C GLY A 412 6.00 -3.35 -14.72
N ALA A 413 7.30 -3.59 -14.70
CA ALA A 413 8.03 -4.27 -15.76
C ALA A 413 7.75 -5.79 -15.82
N GLY A 414 7.05 -6.35 -14.83
CA GLY A 414 6.75 -7.77 -14.72
C GLY A 414 7.84 -8.58 -14.02
N ASN A 415 8.70 -7.96 -13.26
CA ASN A 415 9.79 -8.61 -12.51
C ASN A 415 9.61 -8.45 -10.99
N SER A 416 8.48 -8.94 -10.46
CA SER A 416 8.17 -8.92 -9.03
C SER A 416 9.16 -9.74 -8.20
N LEU A 417 9.71 -10.82 -8.78
CA LEU A 417 10.67 -11.66 -8.08
C LEU A 417 11.92 -10.89 -7.67
N LEU A 418 12.43 -10.01 -8.53
CA LEU A 418 13.63 -9.21 -8.22
C LEU A 418 13.38 -8.32 -7.00
N SER A 419 12.26 -7.57 -6.96
CA SER A 419 11.93 -6.71 -5.80
C SER A 419 11.81 -7.52 -4.51
N SER A 420 11.13 -8.67 -4.57
CA SER A 420 10.93 -9.54 -3.40
C SER A 420 12.24 -10.13 -2.87
N VAL A 421 13.14 -10.56 -3.74
CA VAL A 421 14.47 -11.08 -3.34
C VAL A 421 15.33 -9.98 -2.72
N LEU A 422 15.31 -8.77 -3.28
CA LEU A 422 16.07 -7.64 -2.73
C LEU A 422 15.55 -7.24 -1.34
N ASN A 423 14.24 -7.17 -1.16
CA ASN A 423 13.61 -6.88 0.12
C ASN A 423 13.90 -7.97 1.16
N PHE A 424 13.80 -9.25 0.78
CA PHE A 424 14.15 -10.38 1.65
C PHE A 424 15.61 -10.29 2.12
N THR A 425 16.54 -10.14 1.18
CA THR A 425 17.98 -10.10 1.47
C THR A 425 18.33 -8.93 2.40
N SER A 426 17.74 -7.77 2.17
CA SER A 426 17.96 -6.60 3.02
C SER A 426 17.38 -6.79 4.41
N MET A 427 16.13 -7.21 4.52
CA MET A 427 15.41 -7.31 5.80
C MET A 427 16.00 -8.37 6.71
N TRP A 428 16.21 -9.60 6.19
CA TRP A 428 16.72 -10.71 6.99
C TRP A 428 18.25 -10.74 7.07
N GLY A 429 18.93 -10.40 5.96
CA GLY A 429 20.39 -10.42 5.94
C GLY A 429 21.03 -9.23 6.65
N VAL A 430 20.44 -8.06 6.61
CA VAL A 430 21.03 -6.84 7.18
C VAL A 430 20.29 -6.40 8.44
N ARG A 431 18.97 -6.16 8.37
CA ARG A 431 18.21 -5.57 9.49
C ARG A 431 18.20 -6.46 10.72
N ILE A 432 17.79 -7.73 10.57
CA ILE A 432 17.72 -8.65 11.72
C ILE A 432 19.09 -8.88 12.31
N THR A 433 20.11 -9.12 11.48
CA THR A 433 21.48 -9.37 11.93
C THR A 433 22.05 -8.17 12.70
N LEU A 434 21.89 -6.95 12.15
CA LEU A 434 22.36 -5.73 12.83
C LEU A 434 21.55 -5.45 14.10
N THR A 435 20.23 -5.69 14.10
CA THR A 435 19.39 -5.49 15.29
C THR A 435 19.86 -6.40 16.42
N LEU A 436 20.11 -7.68 16.16
CA LEU A 436 20.65 -8.62 17.15
C LEU A 436 22.02 -8.18 17.69
N ALA A 437 22.88 -7.63 16.85
CA ALA A 437 24.20 -7.15 17.26
C ALA A 437 24.16 -5.85 18.06
N MET A 438 23.26 -4.91 17.69
CA MET A 438 23.29 -3.54 18.21
C MET A 438 22.38 -3.32 19.42
N VAL A 439 21.26 -4.05 19.52
CA VAL A 439 20.31 -3.90 20.64
C VAL A 439 20.93 -4.18 22.01
N PRO A 440 21.80 -5.21 22.21
CA PRO A 440 22.43 -5.44 23.51
C PRO A 440 23.29 -4.27 23.99
N HIS A 441 23.86 -3.47 23.08
CA HIS A 441 24.77 -2.38 23.42
C HIS A 441 24.06 -1.02 23.52
N TRP A 442 23.07 -0.77 22.67
CA TRP A 442 22.44 0.56 22.51
C TRP A 442 20.91 0.56 22.72
N GLY A 443 20.35 -0.57 23.14
CA GLY A 443 18.93 -0.71 23.41
C GLY A 443 18.08 -0.36 22.17
N LEU A 444 16.97 0.35 22.36
CA LEU A 444 16.07 0.74 21.28
C LEU A 444 16.77 1.56 20.19
N ARG A 445 17.71 2.44 20.57
CA ARG A 445 18.49 3.21 19.58
C ARG A 445 19.26 2.29 18.63
N GLY A 446 19.82 1.18 19.14
CA GLY A 446 20.50 0.16 18.33
C GLY A 446 19.59 -0.46 17.28
N ALA A 447 18.35 -0.78 17.63
CA ALA A 447 17.36 -1.30 16.67
C ALA A 447 17.05 -0.30 15.55
N TRP A 448 16.91 0.98 15.88
CA TRP A 448 16.61 2.03 14.90
C TRP A 448 17.82 2.45 14.05
N ILE A 449 19.02 2.39 14.59
CA ILE A 449 20.26 2.54 13.80
C ILE A 449 20.39 1.38 12.80
N ALA A 450 20.16 0.14 13.26
CA ALA A 450 20.16 -1.03 12.38
C ALA A 450 19.13 -0.89 11.26
N MET A 451 17.92 -0.37 11.56
CA MET A 451 16.89 -0.06 10.60
C MET A 451 17.34 1.03 9.62
N CYS A 452 17.93 2.12 10.09
CA CYS A 452 18.44 3.19 9.24
C CYS A 452 19.50 2.68 8.26
N ILE A 453 20.48 1.91 8.73
CA ILE A 453 21.53 1.30 7.89
C ILE A 453 20.90 0.37 6.84
N GLU A 454 19.95 -0.46 7.25
CA GLU A 454 19.27 -1.39 6.34
C GLU A 454 18.46 -0.66 5.27
N LEU A 455 17.70 0.37 5.62
CA LEU A 455 16.93 1.16 4.65
C LEU A 455 17.84 1.88 3.66
N CYS A 456 18.99 2.39 4.11
CA CYS A 456 20.02 2.96 3.24
C CYS A 456 20.62 1.90 2.31
N PHE A 457 20.97 0.73 2.84
CA PHE A 457 21.48 -0.40 2.05
C PHE A 457 20.45 -0.87 1.02
N ARG A 458 19.20 -1.03 1.41
CA ARG A 458 18.09 -1.42 0.53
C ARG A 458 17.93 -0.42 -0.61
N GLY A 459 17.84 0.87 -0.30
CA GLY A 459 17.73 1.91 -1.30
C GLY A 459 18.89 1.92 -2.30
N ALA A 460 20.12 1.83 -1.81
CA ALA A 460 21.31 1.75 -2.67
C ALA A 460 21.28 0.49 -3.55
N LEU A 461 20.85 -0.65 -3.00
CA LEU A 461 20.72 -1.90 -3.73
C LEU A 461 19.68 -1.79 -4.87
N PHE A 462 18.51 -1.21 -4.59
CA PHE A 462 17.47 -0.99 -5.61
C PHE A 462 17.94 -0.01 -6.69
N LEU A 463 18.63 1.08 -6.33
CA LEU A 463 19.22 2.03 -7.29
C LEU A 463 20.29 1.36 -8.16
N PHE A 464 21.11 0.50 -7.59
CA PHE A 464 22.10 -0.27 -8.34
C PHE A 464 21.45 -1.18 -9.39
N PHE A 465 20.39 -1.92 -9.01
CA PHE A 465 19.67 -2.77 -9.97
C PHE A 465 18.87 -1.96 -10.99
N LEU A 466 18.36 -0.77 -10.61
CA LEU A 466 17.73 0.18 -11.53
C LEU A 466 18.73 0.64 -12.58
N TRP A 467 19.93 1.02 -12.17
CA TRP A 467 21.02 1.44 -13.06
C TRP A 467 21.48 0.32 -13.99
N ARG A 468 21.64 -0.91 -13.46
CA ARG A 468 22.06 -2.09 -14.22
C ARG A 468 21.02 -2.55 -15.24
N LYS A 469 19.81 -2.01 -15.24
CA LYS A 469 18.69 -2.36 -16.14
C LYS A 469 18.31 -3.85 -16.14
N LYS A 470 18.75 -4.63 -15.13
CA LYS A 470 18.43 -6.08 -15.02
C LYS A 470 16.96 -6.37 -14.74
N TRP A 471 16.20 -5.36 -14.34
CA TRP A 471 14.75 -5.43 -14.10
C TRP A 471 13.92 -5.40 -15.39
N LEU A 472 14.50 -4.96 -16.51
CA LEU A 472 13.83 -4.92 -17.81
C LEU A 472 13.50 -6.34 -18.31
N PRO A 473 12.37 -6.53 -19.00
CA PRO A 473 12.07 -7.78 -19.71
C PRO A 473 13.20 -8.13 -20.69
N LYS A 474 13.45 -9.44 -20.87
CA LYS A 474 14.54 -9.93 -21.74
C LYS A 474 14.50 -9.30 -23.14
N GLU A 475 13.31 -9.26 -23.74
CA GLU A 475 13.07 -8.68 -25.08
C GLU A 475 13.48 -7.19 -25.19
N MET A 476 13.42 -6.46 -24.07
CA MET A 476 13.85 -5.05 -24.03
C MET A 476 15.30 -4.89 -23.65
N ARG A 477 15.95 -5.87 -23.05
CA ARG A 477 17.34 -5.83 -22.61
C ARG A 477 18.32 -6.13 -23.74
N ASP A 478 17.99 -7.14 -24.56
CA ASP A 478 18.89 -7.68 -25.59
C ASP A 478 18.97 -6.79 -26.85
N ALA A 479 18.19 -5.72 -26.93
CA ALA A 479 18.22 -4.71 -27.99
C ALA A 479 19.00 -3.42 -27.57
N VAL A 480 19.87 -3.48 -26.58
CA VAL A 480 20.89 -2.51 -26.19
C VAL A 480 22.23 -3.07 -26.55
#